data_156526abc1959a7c075b1ca9633b117f
#
_entry.id   156526abc1959a7c075b1ca9633b117f
#
_cell.length_a   1.000
_cell.length_b   1.000
_cell.length_c   1.000
_cell.angle_alpha   90.00
_cell.angle_beta   90.00
_cell.angle_gamma   90.00
#
_symmetry.space_group_name_H-M   'P 1'
#
loop_
_entity.id
_entity.type
_entity.pdbx_description
1 polymer ?
#
loop_
_entity_poly.entity_id
_entity_poly.type
_entity_poly.pdbx_seq_one_letter_code
_entity_poly.pdbx_strand_id
1 'polypeptide(L)'
;NERIEEVFSKLGYAVFTLPESPTLFIKAGADFLTKDRNLYYEIHKNMLQFLLQMEDSFFNIAKAAGKPGLIINDRGAMDISAYMEPEDWRRLLRETGHTEDELMARYKAVFHLCTSAKGAPNSYTLSNNSARMEETLAEAIAVDENLIRAWRPHPNLHLIESEEYVKDKIDKVLLGIATELGIHESVTLDL
;
A
#
# COMPACT_ATOMS: atom_id res chain seq x y z
N ASN A 1 -1.19 -4.56 -10.83
CA ASN A 1 -2.40 -5.18 -10.25
C ASN A 1 -3.07 -6.19 -11.21
N GLU A 2 -3.14 -5.90 -12.53
CA GLU A 2 -3.78 -6.77 -13.53
C GLU A 2 -3.25 -8.23 -13.53
N ARG A 3 -1.93 -8.41 -13.38
CA ARG A 3 -1.34 -9.76 -13.34
C ARG A 3 -1.69 -10.54 -12.07
N ILE A 4 -1.83 -9.86 -10.92
CA ILE A 4 -2.31 -10.49 -9.68
C ILE A 4 -3.75 -10.95 -9.86
N GLU A 5 -4.61 -10.09 -10.41
CA GLU A 5 -5.99 -10.40 -10.69
C GLU A 5 -6.11 -11.61 -11.65
N GLU A 6 -5.35 -11.62 -12.75
CA GLU A 6 -5.34 -12.70 -13.72
C GLU A 6 -4.96 -14.05 -13.08
N VAL A 7 -3.85 -14.09 -12.32
CA VAL A 7 -3.33 -15.32 -11.72
C VAL A 7 -4.30 -15.87 -10.67
N PHE A 8 -4.71 -15.06 -9.70
CA PHE A 8 -5.53 -15.54 -8.59
C PHE A 8 -7.00 -15.76 -8.98
N SER A 9 -7.53 -15.07 -9.99
CA SER A 9 -8.86 -15.38 -10.53
C SER A 9 -8.90 -16.76 -11.19
N LYS A 10 -7.85 -17.15 -11.91
CA LYS A 10 -7.71 -18.51 -12.47
C LYS A 10 -7.64 -19.59 -11.39
N LEU A 11 -7.12 -19.25 -10.20
CA LEU A 11 -7.07 -20.13 -9.03
C LEU A 11 -8.39 -20.13 -8.21
N GLY A 12 -9.43 -19.45 -8.68
CA GLY A 12 -10.75 -19.47 -8.09
C GLY A 12 -11.01 -18.40 -7.02
N TYR A 13 -10.14 -17.40 -6.88
CA TYR A 13 -10.36 -16.29 -5.97
C TYR A 13 -11.26 -15.21 -6.57
N ALA A 14 -12.04 -14.54 -5.71
CA ALA A 14 -12.60 -13.23 -6.01
C ALA A 14 -11.54 -12.18 -5.68
N VAL A 15 -10.93 -11.58 -6.70
CA VAL A 15 -9.86 -10.60 -6.52
C VAL A 15 -10.42 -9.19 -6.59
N PHE A 16 -10.08 -8.36 -5.60
CA PHE A 16 -10.44 -6.94 -5.54
C PHE A 16 -9.17 -6.12 -5.36
N THR A 17 -8.95 -5.18 -6.26
CA THR A 17 -7.81 -4.28 -6.20
C THR A 17 -8.29 -2.88 -5.83
N LEU A 18 -7.97 -2.44 -4.62
CA LEU A 18 -8.36 -1.12 -4.12
C LEU A 18 -7.33 -0.08 -4.56
N PRO A 19 -7.78 1.05 -5.13
CA PRO A 19 -6.89 2.12 -5.56
C PRO A 19 -6.29 2.85 -4.36
N GLU A 20 -5.12 3.45 -4.54
CA GLU A 20 -4.51 4.28 -3.51
C GLU A 20 -5.38 5.50 -3.16
N SER A 21 -5.68 5.67 -1.89
CA SER A 21 -6.51 6.78 -1.41
C SER A 21 -5.90 8.17 -1.68
N PRO A 22 -4.58 8.43 -1.55
CA PRO A 22 -4.00 9.71 -1.93
C PRO A 22 -4.34 10.15 -3.34
N THR A 23 -4.25 9.27 -4.33
CA THR A 23 -4.60 9.58 -5.73
C THR A 23 -6.07 9.98 -5.89
N LEU A 24 -6.98 9.32 -5.17
CA LEU A 24 -8.41 9.68 -5.19
C LEU A 24 -8.64 11.07 -4.60
N PHE A 25 -7.99 11.38 -3.48
CA PHE A 25 -8.09 12.68 -2.81
C PHE A 25 -7.51 13.82 -3.67
N ILE A 26 -6.33 13.60 -4.29
CA ILE A 26 -5.71 14.58 -5.21
C ILE A 26 -6.64 14.85 -6.41
N LYS A 27 -7.19 13.81 -7.02
CA LYS A 27 -8.14 13.95 -8.15
C LYS A 27 -9.43 14.68 -7.75
N ALA A 28 -9.83 14.58 -6.49
CA ALA A 28 -10.96 15.30 -5.92
C ALA A 28 -10.62 16.75 -5.52
N GLY A 29 -9.36 17.17 -5.64
CA GLY A 29 -8.92 18.54 -5.38
C GLY A 29 -8.28 18.76 -4.00
N ALA A 30 -7.96 17.72 -3.24
CA ALA A 30 -7.23 17.87 -1.98
C ALA A 30 -5.77 18.30 -2.24
N ASP A 31 -5.34 19.36 -1.57
CA ASP A 31 -3.99 19.91 -1.71
C ASP A 31 -3.03 19.35 -0.64
N PHE A 32 -2.29 18.30 -0.98
CA PHE A 32 -1.27 17.69 -0.13
C PHE A 32 0.00 18.53 -0.01
N LEU A 33 0.17 19.56 -0.83
CA LEU A 33 1.30 20.50 -0.77
C LEU A 33 0.98 21.74 0.06
N THR A 34 -0.21 21.79 0.67
CA THR A 34 -0.62 22.91 1.51
C THR A 34 0.36 23.14 2.66
N LYS A 35 0.63 24.43 2.95
CA LYS A 35 1.40 24.85 4.13
C LYS A 35 0.54 25.06 5.36
N ASP A 36 -0.78 24.98 5.22
CA ASP A 36 -1.72 24.99 6.34
C ASP A 36 -1.68 23.63 7.06
N ARG A 37 -1.03 23.60 8.23
CA ARG A 37 -0.88 22.40 9.04
C ARG A 37 -2.23 21.79 9.43
N ASN A 38 -3.24 22.61 9.68
CA ASN A 38 -4.56 22.08 10.06
C ASN A 38 -5.26 21.44 8.87
N LEU A 39 -5.20 22.05 7.68
CA LEU A 39 -5.74 21.47 6.46
C LEU A 39 -5.01 20.16 6.11
N TYR A 40 -3.69 20.14 6.20
CA TYR A 40 -2.88 18.93 5.98
C TYR A 40 -3.29 17.79 6.92
N TYR A 41 -3.47 18.11 8.21
CA TYR A 41 -3.94 17.16 9.22
C TYR A 41 -5.35 16.62 8.90
N GLU A 42 -6.30 17.49 8.55
CA GLU A 42 -7.68 17.08 8.21
C GLU A 42 -7.72 16.21 6.96
N ILE A 43 -6.89 16.49 5.94
CA ILE A 43 -6.78 15.64 4.76
C ILE A 43 -6.38 14.21 5.16
N HIS A 44 -5.32 14.05 5.97
CA HIS A 44 -4.83 12.74 6.36
C HIS A 44 -5.80 11.99 7.28
N LYS A 45 -6.46 12.69 8.22
CA LYS A 45 -7.47 12.09 9.09
C LYS A 45 -8.66 11.57 8.29
N ASN A 46 -9.21 12.37 7.39
CA ASN A 46 -10.34 11.95 6.55
C ASN A 46 -9.92 10.87 5.54
N MET A 47 -8.70 10.92 5.04
CA MET A 47 -8.17 9.88 4.15
C MET A 47 -8.06 8.53 4.87
N LEU A 48 -7.61 8.48 6.13
CA LEU A 48 -7.61 7.24 6.91
C LEU A 48 -9.04 6.68 7.07
N GLN A 49 -10.00 7.51 7.48
CA GLN A 49 -11.38 7.06 7.65
C GLN A 49 -11.99 6.54 6.33
N PHE A 50 -11.72 7.22 5.23
CA PHE A 50 -12.16 6.79 3.89
C PHE A 50 -11.53 5.45 3.49
N LEU A 51 -10.22 5.28 3.70
CA LEU A 51 -9.51 4.03 3.41
C LEU A 51 -10.12 2.87 4.20
N LEU A 52 -10.30 3.02 5.51
CA LEU A 52 -10.87 1.97 6.36
C LEU A 52 -12.30 1.60 5.93
N GLN A 53 -13.13 2.59 5.60
CA GLN A 53 -14.48 2.36 5.12
C GLN A 53 -14.50 1.63 3.76
N MET A 54 -13.59 1.97 2.86
CA MET A 54 -13.43 1.31 1.57
C MET A 54 -13.03 -0.16 1.77
N GLU A 55 -12.02 -0.43 2.61
CA GLU A 55 -11.60 -1.79 2.95
C GLU A 55 -12.74 -2.63 3.54
N ASP A 56 -13.47 -2.08 4.51
CA ASP A 56 -14.61 -2.77 5.15
C ASP A 56 -15.71 -3.10 4.15
N SER A 57 -15.98 -2.18 3.22
CA SER A 57 -16.96 -2.39 2.16
C SER A 57 -16.56 -3.56 1.25
N PHE A 58 -15.31 -3.58 0.79
CA PHE A 58 -14.83 -4.66 -0.07
C PHE A 58 -14.64 -5.99 0.66
N PHE A 59 -14.33 -5.96 1.97
CA PHE A 59 -14.34 -7.16 2.79
C PHE A 59 -15.74 -7.80 2.87
N ASN A 60 -16.79 -6.98 3.03
CA ASN A 60 -18.16 -7.47 3.02
C ASN A 60 -18.59 -8.00 1.64
N ILE A 61 -18.19 -7.33 0.56
CA ILE A 61 -18.42 -7.79 -0.82
C ILE A 61 -17.70 -9.12 -1.07
N ALA A 62 -16.44 -9.24 -0.64
CA ALA A 62 -15.65 -10.47 -0.77
C ALA A 62 -16.31 -11.64 -0.03
N LYS A 63 -16.82 -11.41 1.19
CA LYS A 63 -17.59 -12.43 1.94
C LYS A 63 -18.84 -12.90 1.20
N ALA A 64 -19.52 -11.99 0.51
CA ALA A 64 -20.74 -12.30 -0.24
C ALA A 64 -20.47 -12.99 -1.59
N ALA A 65 -19.23 -13.00 -2.09
CA ALA A 65 -18.87 -13.51 -3.41
C ALA A 65 -18.98 -15.05 -3.55
N GLY A 66 -19.18 -15.80 -2.45
CA GLY A 66 -19.35 -17.26 -2.46
C GLY A 66 -18.09 -18.05 -2.84
N LYS A 67 -16.94 -17.41 -2.86
CA LYS A 67 -15.61 -18.01 -3.10
C LYS A 67 -14.55 -17.26 -2.29
N PRO A 68 -13.33 -17.83 -2.12
CA PRO A 68 -12.28 -17.14 -1.38
C PRO A 68 -12.01 -15.73 -1.94
N GLY A 69 -11.97 -14.73 -1.07
CA GLY A 69 -11.69 -13.34 -1.45
C GLY A 69 -10.20 -13.01 -1.27
N LEU A 70 -9.63 -12.28 -2.24
CA LEU A 70 -8.31 -11.68 -2.16
C LEU A 70 -8.46 -10.17 -2.38
N ILE A 71 -8.16 -9.39 -1.35
CA ILE A 71 -8.20 -7.93 -1.41
C ILE A 71 -6.77 -7.42 -1.43
N ILE A 72 -6.43 -6.68 -2.47
CA ILE A 72 -5.13 -6.03 -2.65
C ILE A 72 -5.33 -4.54 -2.48
N ASN A 73 -4.70 -3.98 -1.47
CA ASN A 73 -4.68 -2.54 -1.25
C ASN A 73 -3.41 -1.93 -1.87
N ASP A 74 -3.59 -0.93 -2.72
CA ASP A 74 -2.49 -0.07 -3.12
C ASP A 74 -2.38 1.03 -2.07
N ARG A 75 -1.38 0.92 -1.19
CA ARG A 75 -1.23 1.61 0.08
C ARG A 75 -2.18 1.12 1.17
N GLY A 76 -1.68 1.08 2.39
CA GLY A 76 -2.44 0.68 3.57
C GLY A 76 -2.49 1.76 4.64
N ALA A 77 -3.19 1.49 5.73
CA ALA A 77 -3.46 2.48 6.78
C ALA A 77 -2.19 3.06 7.42
N MET A 78 -1.16 2.22 7.62
CA MET A 78 0.10 2.67 8.24
C MET A 78 0.95 3.55 7.33
N ASP A 79 0.74 3.49 6.00
CA ASP A 79 1.45 4.38 5.07
C ASP A 79 1.19 5.87 5.37
N ILE A 80 0.01 6.19 5.90
CA ILE A 80 -0.37 7.57 6.27
C ILE A 80 0.59 8.13 7.32
N SER A 81 1.01 7.31 8.29
CA SER A 81 1.94 7.72 9.34
C SER A 81 3.31 8.16 8.82
N ALA A 82 3.73 7.63 7.66
CA ALA A 82 5.02 7.95 7.06
C ALA A 82 5.11 9.40 6.54
N TYR A 83 3.96 10.02 6.32
CA TYR A 83 3.82 11.40 5.82
C TYR A 83 3.44 12.41 6.90
N MET A 84 3.25 11.97 8.14
CA MET A 84 2.83 12.83 9.25
C MET A 84 3.92 12.96 10.30
N GLU A 85 3.91 14.11 11.00
CA GLU A 85 4.70 14.23 12.23
C GLU A 85 4.19 13.25 13.29
N PRO A 86 5.06 12.62 14.08
CA PRO A 86 4.66 11.60 15.06
C PRO A 86 3.61 12.09 16.07
N GLU A 87 3.59 13.38 16.40
CA GLU A 87 2.60 13.97 17.29
C GLU A 87 1.22 14.04 16.64
N ASP A 88 1.16 14.45 15.36
CA ASP A 88 -0.07 14.54 14.59
C ASP A 88 -0.65 13.14 14.32
N TRP A 89 0.21 12.15 14.05
CA TRP A 89 -0.22 10.76 13.92
C TRP A 89 -0.84 10.23 15.23
N ARG A 90 -0.20 10.43 16.39
CA ARG A 90 -0.77 10.04 17.69
C ARG A 90 -2.07 10.75 18.00
N ARG A 91 -2.19 12.02 17.63
CA ARG A 91 -3.44 12.78 17.74
C ARG A 91 -4.53 12.16 16.87
N LEU A 92 -4.23 11.84 15.62
CA LEU A 92 -5.15 11.23 14.66
C LEU A 92 -5.69 9.89 15.20
N LEU A 93 -4.83 9.01 15.69
CA LEU A 93 -5.23 7.74 16.30
C LEU A 93 -6.20 7.95 17.45
N ARG A 94 -5.92 8.89 18.38
CA ARG A 94 -6.83 9.20 19.49
C ARG A 94 -8.18 9.73 19.01
N GLU A 95 -8.18 10.65 18.04
CA GLU A 95 -9.42 11.26 17.53
C GLU A 95 -10.28 10.28 16.73
N THR A 96 -9.67 9.31 16.05
CA THR A 96 -10.38 8.31 15.27
C THR A 96 -10.69 7.03 16.05
N GLY A 97 -10.14 6.89 17.26
CA GLY A 97 -10.37 5.75 18.13
C GLY A 97 -9.66 4.46 17.72
N HIS A 98 -8.56 4.57 16.96
CA HIS A 98 -7.76 3.44 16.49
C HIS A 98 -6.41 3.34 17.19
N THR A 99 -5.85 2.13 17.18
CA THR A 99 -4.46 1.85 17.56
C THR A 99 -3.67 1.38 16.34
N GLU A 100 -2.33 1.51 16.37
CA GLU A 100 -1.48 0.97 15.29
C GLU A 100 -1.64 -0.54 15.14
N ASP A 101 -1.74 -1.27 16.24
CA ASP A 101 -1.93 -2.73 16.23
C ASP A 101 -3.24 -3.12 15.54
N GLU A 102 -4.35 -2.41 15.82
CA GLU A 102 -5.63 -2.64 15.13
C GLU A 102 -5.52 -2.35 13.63
N LEU A 103 -4.85 -1.27 13.24
CA LEU A 103 -4.65 -0.92 11.84
C LEU A 103 -3.79 -1.97 11.11
N MET A 104 -2.71 -2.43 11.74
CA MET A 104 -1.83 -3.47 11.18
C MET A 104 -2.54 -4.83 11.06
N ALA A 105 -3.36 -5.19 12.05
CA ALA A 105 -4.08 -6.47 12.07
C ALA A 105 -5.12 -6.62 10.95
N ARG A 106 -5.44 -5.54 10.22
CA ARG A 106 -6.32 -5.60 9.05
C ARG A 106 -5.69 -6.32 7.86
N TYR A 107 -4.36 -6.41 7.82
CA TYR A 107 -3.61 -6.94 6.68
C TYR A 107 -2.99 -8.30 7.04
N LYS A 108 -3.21 -9.29 6.18
CA LYS A 108 -2.59 -10.63 6.33
C LYS A 108 -1.08 -10.57 6.07
N ALA A 109 -0.69 -9.78 5.09
CA ALA A 109 0.71 -9.55 4.73
C ALA A 109 0.88 -8.17 4.09
N VAL A 110 2.08 -7.64 4.13
CA VAL A 110 2.49 -6.38 3.52
C VAL A 110 3.66 -6.63 2.59
N PHE A 111 3.55 -6.22 1.34
CA PHE A 111 4.61 -6.31 0.35
C PHE A 111 5.10 -4.89 0.03
N HIS A 112 6.24 -4.52 0.60
CA HIS A 112 6.86 -3.23 0.34
C HIS A 112 7.84 -3.35 -0.83
N LEU A 113 7.51 -2.69 -1.94
CA LEU A 113 8.37 -2.64 -3.12
C LEU A 113 9.37 -1.51 -2.95
N CYS A 114 10.61 -1.84 -2.56
CA CYS A 114 11.67 -0.86 -2.33
C CYS A 114 11.88 0.05 -3.55
N THR A 115 12.15 1.33 -3.28
CA THR A 115 12.35 2.31 -4.35
C THR A 115 13.55 1.96 -5.22
N SER A 116 13.42 2.14 -6.54
CA SER A 116 14.54 2.02 -7.49
C SER A 116 15.62 3.07 -7.26
N ALA A 117 15.32 4.12 -6.52
CA ALA A 117 16.28 5.15 -6.13
C ALA A 117 17.51 4.59 -5.39
N LYS A 118 17.34 3.48 -4.63
CA LYS A 118 18.44 2.82 -3.90
C LYS A 118 19.25 1.84 -4.75
N GLY A 119 18.59 1.08 -5.63
CA GLY A 119 19.22 -0.04 -6.33
C GLY A 119 19.46 0.18 -7.83
N ALA A 120 18.68 1.02 -8.48
CA ALA A 120 18.78 1.30 -9.92
C ALA A 120 18.49 2.79 -10.20
N PRO A 121 19.37 3.71 -9.76
CA PRO A 121 19.12 5.14 -9.87
C PRO A 121 18.93 5.63 -11.32
N ASN A 122 19.51 4.93 -12.30
CA ASN A 122 19.33 5.24 -13.72
C ASN A 122 17.92 4.91 -14.26
N SER A 123 17.18 4.06 -13.57
CA SER A 123 15.77 3.71 -13.88
C SER A 123 14.76 4.59 -13.14
N TYR A 124 15.24 5.45 -12.24
CA TYR A 124 14.40 6.34 -11.47
C TYR A 124 14.02 7.57 -12.30
N THR A 125 12.73 7.75 -12.57
CA THR A 125 12.21 8.94 -13.26
C THR A 125 11.13 9.61 -12.43
N LEU A 126 11.23 10.91 -12.22
CA LEU A 126 10.26 11.73 -11.48
C LEU A 126 8.92 11.87 -12.22
N SER A 127 8.91 11.65 -13.54
CA SER A 127 7.74 11.90 -14.39
C SER A 127 6.71 10.79 -14.44
N ASN A 128 6.97 9.62 -13.85
CA ASN A 128 6.15 8.42 -14.04
C ASN A 128 4.89 8.35 -13.15
N ASN A 129 4.76 9.24 -12.16
CA ASN A 129 3.59 9.25 -11.28
C ASN A 129 3.22 10.70 -10.90
N SER A 130 2.05 11.14 -11.35
CA SER A 130 1.53 12.50 -11.07
C SER A 130 1.13 12.72 -9.60
N ALA A 131 1.01 11.66 -8.82
CA ALA A 131 0.74 11.72 -7.38
C ALA A 131 2.01 11.76 -6.54
N ARG A 132 3.19 11.69 -7.18
CA ARG A 132 4.47 11.74 -6.48
C ARG A 132 4.77 13.16 -6.02
N MET A 133 5.09 13.31 -4.73
CA MET A 133 5.41 14.59 -4.09
C MET A 133 6.92 14.80 -3.92
N GLU A 134 7.73 13.73 -4.05
CA GLU A 134 9.18 13.81 -3.90
C GLU A 134 9.84 14.45 -5.14
N GLU A 135 10.58 15.52 -4.93
CA GLU A 135 11.28 16.25 -5.98
C GLU A 135 12.70 15.73 -6.21
N THR A 136 13.28 15.03 -5.23
CA THR A 136 14.66 14.55 -5.27
C THR A 136 14.78 13.06 -4.97
N LEU A 137 15.90 12.46 -5.42
CA LEU A 137 16.26 11.09 -5.11
C LEU A 137 16.41 10.86 -3.60
N ALA A 138 16.93 11.83 -2.87
CA ALA A 138 17.11 11.76 -1.42
C ALA A 138 15.76 11.75 -0.68
N GLU A 139 14.82 12.57 -1.13
CA GLU A 139 13.46 12.58 -0.58
C GLU A 139 12.74 11.26 -0.83
N ALA A 140 12.84 10.71 -2.04
CA ALA A 140 12.25 9.40 -2.35
C ALA A 140 12.82 8.27 -1.47
N ILE A 141 14.12 8.29 -1.18
CA ILE A 141 14.76 7.33 -0.27
C ILE A 141 14.25 7.53 1.17
N ALA A 142 14.15 8.77 1.63
CA ALA A 142 13.67 9.07 2.98
C ALA A 142 12.21 8.64 3.18
N VAL A 143 11.35 8.86 2.20
CA VAL A 143 9.94 8.40 2.23
C VAL A 143 9.87 6.88 2.25
N ASP A 144 10.65 6.19 1.40
CA ASP A 144 10.75 4.73 1.38
C ASP A 144 11.13 4.16 2.77
N GLU A 145 12.11 4.78 3.43
CA GLU A 145 12.53 4.39 4.78
C GLU A 145 11.47 4.64 5.85
N ASN A 146 10.72 5.74 5.74
CA ASN A 146 9.60 6.02 6.64
C ASN A 146 8.47 5.01 6.46
N LEU A 147 8.16 4.63 5.22
CA LEU A 147 7.16 3.60 4.91
C LEU A 147 7.58 2.24 5.49
N ILE A 148 8.82 1.82 5.27
CA ILE A 148 9.36 0.58 5.88
C ILE A 148 9.26 0.65 7.41
N ARG A 149 9.60 1.79 8.01
CA ARG A 149 9.52 1.97 9.47
C ARG A 149 8.10 1.86 9.99
N ALA A 150 7.12 2.42 9.28
CA ALA A 150 5.70 2.36 9.64
C ALA A 150 5.17 0.94 9.67
N TRP A 151 5.63 0.07 8.76
CA TRP A 151 5.20 -1.32 8.66
C TRP A 151 6.09 -2.33 9.38
N ARG A 152 7.26 -1.91 9.89
CA ARG A 152 8.23 -2.82 10.53
C ARG A 152 7.66 -3.69 11.65
N PRO A 153 6.70 -3.25 12.48
CA PRO A 153 6.09 -4.10 13.50
C PRO A 153 5.17 -5.19 12.94
N HIS A 154 4.75 -5.11 11.66
CA HIS A 154 3.87 -6.10 11.06
C HIS A 154 4.58 -7.46 10.93
N PRO A 155 3.99 -8.58 11.41
CA PRO A 155 4.64 -9.89 11.46
C PRO A 155 4.99 -10.45 10.07
N ASN A 156 4.20 -10.12 9.05
CA ASN A 156 4.36 -10.60 7.69
C ASN A 156 4.70 -9.43 6.74
N LEU A 157 5.75 -8.68 7.06
CA LEU A 157 6.31 -7.65 6.18
C LEU A 157 7.33 -8.28 5.24
N HIS A 158 7.07 -8.21 3.94
CA HIS A 158 7.96 -8.65 2.87
C HIS A 158 8.59 -7.44 2.17
N LEU A 159 9.91 -7.31 2.24
CA LEU A 159 10.65 -6.29 1.50
C LEU A 159 11.05 -6.87 0.14
N ILE A 160 10.53 -6.26 -0.93
CA ILE A 160 10.86 -6.62 -2.31
C ILE A 160 11.90 -5.63 -2.82
N GLU A 161 13.14 -6.08 -2.87
CA GLU A 161 14.27 -5.27 -3.31
C GLU A 161 14.10 -4.76 -4.75
N SER A 162 14.88 -3.73 -5.08
CA SER A 162 14.95 -3.21 -6.44
C SER A 162 15.52 -4.25 -7.38
N GLU A 163 14.76 -4.58 -8.42
CA GLU A 163 15.17 -5.48 -9.50
C GLU A 163 15.42 -4.67 -10.79
N GLU A 164 16.21 -5.23 -11.68
CA GLU A 164 16.47 -4.62 -13.00
C GLU A 164 15.18 -4.54 -13.83
N TYR A 165 14.33 -5.58 -13.72
CA TYR A 165 13.06 -5.63 -14.46
C TYR A 165 11.87 -5.60 -13.49
N VAL A 166 10.86 -4.80 -13.86
CA VAL A 166 9.59 -4.70 -13.10
C VAL A 166 8.86 -6.05 -13.01
N LYS A 167 9.00 -6.90 -14.04
CA LYS A 167 8.43 -8.24 -14.06
C LYS A 167 8.91 -9.06 -12.86
N ASP A 168 10.20 -9.03 -12.56
CA ASP A 168 10.78 -9.85 -11.48
C ASP A 168 10.26 -9.42 -10.10
N LYS A 169 10.02 -8.11 -9.90
CA LYS A 169 9.34 -7.62 -8.69
C LYS A 169 7.91 -8.17 -8.58
N ILE A 170 7.16 -8.13 -9.68
CA ILE A 170 5.78 -8.62 -9.71
C ILE A 170 5.75 -10.13 -9.43
N ASP A 171 6.63 -10.90 -10.02
CA ASP A 171 6.72 -12.34 -9.81
C ASP A 171 7.06 -12.68 -8.35
N LYS A 172 7.94 -11.93 -7.69
CA LYS A 172 8.20 -12.06 -6.25
C LYS A 172 6.96 -11.77 -5.40
N VAL A 173 6.20 -10.74 -5.74
CA VAL A 173 4.94 -10.44 -5.04
C VAL A 173 3.92 -11.57 -5.22
N LEU A 174 3.75 -12.10 -6.44
CA LEU A 174 2.84 -13.22 -6.73
C LEU A 174 3.19 -14.46 -5.92
N LEU A 175 4.48 -14.84 -5.88
CA LEU A 175 4.96 -15.96 -5.07
C LEU A 175 4.78 -15.71 -3.56
N GLY A 176 5.02 -14.49 -3.11
CA GLY A 176 4.79 -14.09 -1.72
C GLY A 176 3.32 -14.22 -1.33
N ILE A 177 2.40 -13.71 -2.14
CA ILE A 177 0.95 -13.85 -1.90
C ILE A 177 0.56 -15.32 -1.88
N ALA A 178 1.03 -16.12 -2.84
CA ALA A 178 0.73 -17.55 -2.89
C ALA A 178 1.24 -18.29 -1.64
N THR A 179 2.41 -17.91 -1.13
CA THR A 179 2.97 -18.46 0.10
C THR A 179 2.09 -18.12 1.31
N GLU A 180 1.66 -16.86 1.44
CA GLU A 180 0.78 -16.41 2.51
C GLU A 180 -0.61 -17.07 2.47
N LEU A 181 -1.06 -17.48 1.28
CA LEU A 181 -2.31 -18.21 1.10
C LEU A 181 -2.16 -19.73 1.22
N GLY A 182 -0.92 -20.25 1.34
CA GLY A 182 -0.64 -21.68 1.42
C GLY A 182 -0.87 -22.43 0.09
N ILE A 183 -0.75 -21.75 -1.06
CA ILE A 183 -1.00 -22.29 -2.40
C ILE A 183 0.22 -22.12 -3.34
N HIS A 184 1.40 -21.96 -2.78
CA HIS A 184 2.63 -21.67 -3.53
C HIS A 184 2.86 -22.63 -4.72
N GLU A 185 2.59 -23.94 -4.54
CA GLU A 185 2.77 -24.95 -5.59
C GLU A 185 1.77 -24.81 -6.76
N SER A 186 0.67 -24.09 -6.53
CA SER A 186 -0.38 -23.86 -7.53
C SER A 186 -0.11 -22.66 -8.44
N VAL A 187 0.86 -21.83 -8.09
CA VAL A 187 1.23 -20.63 -8.87
C VAL A 187 2.39 -20.99 -9.79
N THR A 188 2.08 -21.17 -11.06
CA THR A 188 3.08 -21.32 -12.13
C THR A 188 3.36 -19.94 -12.71
N LEU A 189 4.59 -19.47 -12.59
CA LEU A 189 5.04 -18.26 -13.27
C LEU A 189 5.54 -18.67 -14.66
N ASP A 190 5.00 -18.04 -15.70
CA ASP A 190 5.56 -18.14 -17.04
C ASP A 190 6.93 -17.46 -17.03
N LEU A 191 8.00 -18.24 -16.98
CA LEU A 191 9.40 -17.84 -17.04
C LEU A 191 9.78 -17.36 -18.43
#